data_e98e97cd0b0526aa7ded01c32a2d06c9
#
_entry.id   e98e97cd0b0526aa7ded01c32a2d06c9
#
_cell.length_a   1.000
_cell.length_b   1.000
_cell.length_c   1.000
_cell.angle_alpha   90.00
_cell.angle_beta   90.00
_cell.angle_gamma   90.00
#
_symmetry.space_group_name_H-M   'P 1'
#
loop_
_entity.id
_entity.type
_entity.pdbx_description
1 polymer ?
#
loop_
_entity_poly.entity_id
_entity_poly.type
_entity_poly.pdbx_seq_one_letter_code
_entity_poly.pdbx_strand_id
1 'polypeptide(L)'
;MKKLILIITMVVSTLIMQGCEKGMDLQPQDYFDGQQLDIAKAIYDGDRPQLDKQLSSVNKEILNRPAKEEMTLLFWAINNAIYDKTTPERLKIITDLVKAGADPLQPQPNTPGSPAEFVMKADKGIWIQAMLEGGLSPNARDKVHNQPIIFESFDAANTETLKILIAYKADVNIKGAMNRTPLINALYNSCPEHIEVLLAHGANPLAKDDFNDSFLSLISAEIDKGDKSNA
;
A
#
# COMPACT_ATOMS: atom_id res chain seq x y z
N MET A 1 -14.05 25.16 7.96
CA MET A 1 -13.95 23.69 7.81
C MET A 1 -13.01 23.27 6.67
N LYS A 2 -13.09 23.85 5.44
CA LYS A 2 -12.16 23.48 4.34
C LYS A 2 -10.66 23.77 4.57
N LYS A 3 -10.31 24.72 5.46
CA LYS A 3 -8.90 25.05 5.79
C LYS A 3 -8.25 24.08 6.78
N LEU A 4 -9.04 23.36 7.58
CA LEU A 4 -8.52 22.39 8.57
C LEU A 4 -8.13 21.07 7.89
N ILE A 5 -8.90 20.64 6.90
CA ILE A 5 -8.64 19.42 6.11
C ILE A 5 -7.34 19.55 5.31
N LEU A 6 -7.06 20.74 4.74
CA LEU A 6 -5.82 21.00 4.00
C LEU A 6 -4.56 20.95 4.88
N ILE A 7 -4.71 21.26 6.17
CA ILE A 7 -3.59 21.22 7.14
C ILE A 7 -3.27 19.78 7.53
N ILE A 8 -4.27 18.91 7.65
CA ILE A 8 -4.05 17.49 8.02
C ILE A 8 -3.40 16.71 6.87
N THR A 9 -3.81 16.93 5.61
CA THR A 9 -3.15 16.31 4.45
C THR A 9 -1.72 16.81 4.24
N MET A 10 -1.44 18.08 4.55
CA MET A 10 -0.08 18.65 4.44
C MET A 10 0.82 18.21 5.61
N VAL A 11 0.25 17.97 6.79
CA VAL A 11 0.99 17.49 7.97
C VAL A 11 1.38 16.02 7.82
N VAL A 12 0.56 15.18 7.21
CA VAL A 12 0.92 13.76 6.95
C VAL A 12 2.04 13.64 5.93
N SER A 13 2.06 14.46 4.87
CA SER A 13 3.14 14.42 3.86
C SER A 13 4.46 15.05 4.34
N THR A 14 4.44 15.98 5.30
CA THR A 14 5.65 16.60 5.87
C THR A 14 6.21 15.87 7.08
N LEU A 15 5.40 15.10 7.81
CA LEU A 15 5.85 14.31 8.98
C LEU A 15 6.64 13.05 8.59
N ILE A 16 6.53 12.58 7.35
CA ILE A 16 7.36 11.47 6.84
C ILE A 16 8.84 11.90 6.67
N MET A 17 9.13 13.20 6.60
CA MET A 17 10.47 13.74 6.34
C MET A 17 11.26 14.20 7.57
N GLN A 18 10.67 14.22 8.75
CA GLN A 18 11.38 14.62 9.98
C GLN A 18 11.13 13.60 11.07
N GLY A 19 12.17 12.86 11.41
CA GLY A 19 12.18 11.94 12.54
C GLY A 19 11.77 12.64 13.84
N CYS A 20 10.49 12.64 14.15
CA CYS A 20 9.97 13.00 15.46
C CYS A 20 9.70 11.72 16.24
N GLU A 21 10.52 11.44 17.23
CA GLU A 21 10.34 10.42 18.29
C GLU A 21 9.14 10.68 19.23
N LYS A 22 8.10 11.38 18.78
CA LYS A 22 6.83 11.43 19.49
C LYS A 22 5.80 10.74 18.61
N GLY A 23 5.45 9.49 18.99
CA GLY A 23 4.28 8.82 18.47
C GLY A 23 3.07 9.77 18.50
N MET A 24 2.21 9.71 17.48
CA MET A 24 0.95 10.44 17.55
C MET A 24 0.19 9.91 18.76
N ASP A 25 -0.14 10.80 19.72
CA ASP A 25 -0.90 10.44 20.94
C ASP A 25 -2.39 10.30 20.58
N LEU A 26 -2.68 9.44 19.61
CA LEU A 26 -4.03 9.12 19.19
C LEU A 26 -4.59 8.05 20.11
N GLN A 27 -5.73 8.33 20.71
CA GLN A 27 -6.38 7.40 21.62
C GLN A 27 -7.52 6.65 20.92
N PRO A 28 -7.68 5.31 21.15
CA PRO A 28 -8.72 4.52 20.47
C PRO A 28 -10.14 5.11 20.61
N GLN A 29 -10.47 5.67 21.77
CA GLN A 29 -11.78 6.27 22.05
C GLN A 29 -12.06 7.57 21.29
N ASP A 30 -11.05 8.18 20.67
CA ASP A 30 -11.24 9.37 19.86
C ASP A 30 -11.87 9.02 18.50
N TYR A 31 -11.70 7.78 18.06
CA TYR A 31 -12.14 7.29 16.75
C TYR A 31 -13.23 6.24 16.82
N PHE A 32 -13.16 5.30 17.78
CA PHE A 32 -13.98 4.08 17.81
C PHE A 32 -14.96 4.07 18.97
N ASP A 33 -16.04 3.32 18.78
CA ASP A 33 -17.05 3.03 19.79
C ASP A 33 -17.43 1.54 19.84
N GLY A 34 -18.17 1.13 20.86
CA GLY A 34 -18.72 -0.22 21.00
C GLY A 34 -17.66 -1.31 20.78
N GLN A 35 -18.01 -2.35 20.03
CA GLN A 35 -17.11 -3.49 19.78
C GLN A 35 -15.83 -3.10 19.02
N GLN A 36 -15.89 -2.09 18.13
CA GLN A 36 -14.69 -1.61 17.46
C GLN A 36 -13.70 -0.97 18.44
N LEU A 37 -14.18 -0.28 19.47
CA LEU A 37 -13.33 0.30 20.50
C LEU A 37 -12.54 -0.76 21.27
N ASP A 38 -13.17 -1.90 21.60
CA ASP A 38 -12.50 -2.99 22.30
C ASP A 38 -11.39 -3.60 21.44
N ILE A 39 -11.63 -3.78 20.14
CA ILE A 39 -10.63 -4.24 19.17
C ILE A 39 -9.51 -3.19 19.03
N ALA A 40 -9.87 -1.92 18.87
CA ALA A 40 -8.90 -0.83 18.70
C ALA A 40 -7.98 -0.65 19.92
N LYS A 41 -8.50 -0.88 21.15
CA LYS A 41 -7.68 -0.92 22.37
C LYS A 41 -6.68 -2.07 22.36
N ALA A 42 -7.12 -3.29 22.02
CA ALA A 42 -6.22 -4.44 21.91
C ALA A 42 -5.12 -4.21 20.86
N ILE A 43 -5.44 -3.55 19.75
CA ILE A 43 -4.45 -3.14 18.74
C ILE A 43 -3.47 -2.10 19.33
N TYR A 44 -3.98 -1.07 20.00
CA TYR A 44 -3.19 0.01 20.60
C TYR A 44 -2.20 -0.53 21.65
N ASP A 45 -2.68 -1.40 22.53
CA ASP A 45 -1.87 -2.04 23.59
C ASP A 45 -0.90 -3.10 23.04
N GLY A 46 -1.09 -3.57 21.80
CA GLY A 46 -0.35 -4.69 21.23
C GLY A 46 -0.74 -6.04 21.85
N ASP A 47 -1.90 -6.12 22.47
CA ASP A 47 -2.40 -7.32 23.16
C ASP A 47 -3.03 -8.30 22.18
N ARG A 48 -2.19 -9.13 21.52
CA ARG A 48 -2.64 -10.16 20.59
C ARG A 48 -3.60 -11.19 21.18
N PRO A 49 -3.38 -11.75 22.39
CA PRO A 49 -4.35 -12.65 23.00
C PRO A 49 -5.74 -12.05 23.14
N GLN A 50 -5.84 -10.78 23.56
CA GLN A 50 -7.12 -10.10 23.64
C GLN A 50 -7.70 -9.82 22.24
N LEU A 51 -6.85 -9.45 21.28
CA LEU A 51 -7.26 -9.25 19.88
C LEU A 51 -7.83 -10.56 19.30
N ASP A 52 -7.15 -11.68 19.43
CA ASP A 52 -7.60 -12.99 18.92
C ASP A 52 -8.98 -13.37 19.49
N LYS A 53 -9.21 -13.11 20.77
CA LYS A 53 -10.50 -13.32 21.41
C LYS A 53 -11.59 -12.45 20.78
N GLN A 54 -11.32 -11.18 20.50
CA GLN A 54 -12.26 -10.26 19.84
C GLN A 54 -12.54 -10.69 18.40
N LEU A 55 -11.49 -11.02 17.65
CA LEU A 55 -11.60 -11.43 16.25
C LEU A 55 -12.37 -12.74 16.05
N SER A 56 -12.35 -13.65 17.03
CA SER A 56 -13.08 -14.92 16.95
C SER A 56 -14.62 -14.76 16.88
N SER A 57 -15.15 -13.62 17.31
CA SER A 57 -16.60 -13.36 17.39
C SER A 57 -17.05 -12.14 16.57
N VAL A 58 -16.14 -11.40 15.97
CA VAL A 58 -16.48 -10.22 15.18
C VAL A 58 -16.96 -10.60 13.79
N ASN A 59 -17.96 -9.91 13.27
CA ASN A 59 -18.34 -10.03 11.87
C ASN A 59 -17.56 -9.06 10.98
N LYS A 60 -17.52 -9.36 9.67
CA LYS A 60 -16.76 -8.56 8.69
C LYS A 60 -17.27 -7.13 8.54
N GLU A 61 -18.55 -6.90 8.79
CA GLU A 61 -19.16 -5.58 8.72
C GLU A 61 -18.57 -4.66 9.80
N ILE A 62 -18.55 -5.13 11.05
CA ILE A 62 -17.94 -4.38 12.17
C ILE A 62 -16.46 -4.18 11.93
N LEU A 63 -15.75 -5.21 11.43
CA LEU A 63 -14.31 -5.16 11.20
C LEU A 63 -13.92 -4.11 10.16
N ASN A 64 -14.77 -3.90 9.15
CA ASN A 64 -14.51 -2.99 8.02
C ASN A 64 -15.30 -1.67 8.10
N ARG A 65 -16.19 -1.49 9.07
CA ARG A 65 -16.99 -0.26 9.21
C ARG A 65 -16.05 0.92 9.47
N PRO A 66 -16.08 1.98 8.63
CA PRO A 66 -15.35 3.20 8.93
C PRO A 66 -15.88 3.85 10.23
N ALA A 67 -14.96 4.25 11.09
CA ALA A 67 -15.24 4.97 12.32
C ALA A 67 -15.11 6.49 12.08
N LYS A 68 -14.94 7.28 13.14
CA LYS A 68 -14.74 8.72 13.01
C LYS A 68 -13.51 9.02 12.13
N GLU A 69 -13.61 10.06 11.30
CA GLU A 69 -12.58 10.45 10.33
C GLU A 69 -12.22 9.30 9.36
N GLU A 70 -13.18 8.40 9.11
CA GLU A 70 -13.05 7.26 8.21
C GLU A 70 -11.99 6.23 8.62
N MET A 71 -11.52 6.31 9.87
CA MET A 71 -10.54 5.40 10.42
C MET A 71 -11.10 3.96 10.43
N THR A 72 -10.41 3.01 9.78
CA THR A 72 -10.72 1.59 9.89
C THR A 72 -9.77 0.92 10.88
N LEU A 73 -10.17 -0.25 11.42
CA LEU A 73 -9.32 -1.01 12.33
C LEU A 73 -7.99 -1.42 11.69
N LEU A 74 -7.98 -1.68 10.37
CA LEU A 74 -6.75 -2.02 9.66
C LEU A 74 -5.83 -0.80 9.51
N PHE A 75 -6.35 0.38 9.17
CA PHE A 75 -5.57 1.62 9.18
C PHE A 75 -5.06 1.97 10.57
N TRP A 76 -5.88 1.74 11.60
CA TRP A 76 -5.46 1.92 12.99
C TRP A 76 -4.25 1.05 13.34
N ALA A 77 -4.28 -0.24 12.96
CA ALA A 77 -3.17 -1.16 13.16
C ALA A 77 -1.90 -0.74 12.41
N ILE A 78 -2.05 -0.27 11.15
CA ILE A 78 -0.93 0.24 10.34
C ILE A 78 -0.31 1.47 10.99
N ASN A 79 -1.12 2.46 11.40
CA ASN A 79 -0.64 3.66 12.06
C ASN A 79 0.15 3.33 13.33
N ASN A 80 -0.38 2.44 14.17
CA ASN A 80 0.32 1.99 15.38
C ASN A 80 1.64 1.26 15.05
N ALA A 81 1.71 0.49 13.95
CA ALA A 81 2.93 -0.19 13.52
C ALA A 81 3.97 0.77 12.93
N ILE A 82 3.54 1.88 12.32
CA ILE A 82 4.44 2.86 11.70
C ILE A 82 4.97 3.86 12.73
N TYR A 83 4.10 4.44 13.54
CA TYR A 83 4.40 5.61 14.38
C TYR A 83 4.81 5.27 15.81
N ASP A 84 4.44 4.09 16.34
CA ASP A 84 4.89 3.67 17.68
C ASP A 84 6.23 2.93 17.56
N LYS A 85 6.19 1.65 17.37
CA LYS A 85 7.39 0.84 17.08
C LYS A 85 7.01 -0.28 16.13
N THR A 86 7.74 -0.41 15.06
CA THR A 86 7.58 -1.55 14.16
C THR A 86 8.14 -2.80 14.84
N THR A 87 7.30 -3.50 15.61
CA THR A 87 7.66 -4.77 16.24
C THR A 87 7.07 -5.94 15.48
N PRO A 88 7.64 -7.16 15.61
CA PRO A 88 7.04 -8.36 15.02
C PRO A 88 5.59 -8.59 15.47
N GLU A 89 5.24 -8.22 16.69
CA GLU A 89 3.89 -8.33 17.25
C GLU A 89 2.92 -7.39 16.52
N ARG A 90 3.32 -6.15 16.27
CA ARG A 90 2.51 -5.17 15.51
C ARG A 90 2.25 -5.64 14.08
N LEU A 91 3.24 -6.23 13.42
CA LEU A 91 3.08 -6.81 12.09
C LEU A 91 2.12 -8.00 12.10
N LYS A 92 2.22 -8.86 13.12
CA LYS A 92 1.29 -9.99 13.29
C LYS A 92 -0.16 -9.52 13.54
N ILE A 93 -0.38 -8.39 14.22
CA ILE A 93 -1.70 -7.78 14.37
C ILE A 93 -2.30 -7.44 13.01
N ILE A 94 -1.52 -6.84 12.10
CA ILE A 94 -1.97 -6.56 10.71
C ILE A 94 -2.36 -7.87 10.01
N THR A 95 -1.51 -8.89 10.11
CA THR A 95 -1.76 -10.22 9.54
C THR A 95 -3.05 -10.84 10.08
N ASP A 96 -3.26 -10.80 11.40
CA ASP A 96 -4.42 -11.40 12.08
C ASP A 96 -5.73 -10.68 11.69
N LEU A 97 -5.70 -9.34 11.59
CA LEU A 97 -6.84 -8.56 11.11
C LEU A 97 -7.24 -8.93 9.67
N VAL A 98 -6.28 -9.03 8.76
CA VAL A 98 -6.54 -9.42 7.36
C VAL A 98 -7.08 -10.85 7.30
N LYS A 99 -6.51 -11.80 8.07
CA LYS A 99 -7.04 -13.17 8.17
C LYS A 99 -8.46 -13.22 8.70
N ALA A 100 -8.83 -12.36 9.63
CA ALA A 100 -10.18 -12.24 10.16
C ALA A 100 -11.17 -11.61 9.18
N GLY A 101 -10.68 -11.01 8.11
CA GLY A 101 -11.49 -10.42 7.03
C GLY A 101 -11.51 -8.90 7.01
N ALA A 102 -10.57 -8.23 7.70
CA ALA A 102 -10.31 -6.83 7.42
C ALA A 102 -9.83 -6.69 5.96
N ASP A 103 -10.38 -5.69 5.26
CA ASP A 103 -10.19 -5.53 3.83
C ASP A 103 -9.03 -4.57 3.51
N PRO A 104 -7.87 -5.07 3.03
CA PRO A 104 -6.74 -4.22 2.68
C PRO A 104 -7.00 -3.28 1.51
N LEU A 105 -8.04 -3.57 0.71
CA LEU A 105 -8.39 -2.82 -0.50
C LEU A 105 -9.62 -1.94 -0.29
N GLN A 106 -10.06 -1.74 0.95
CA GLN A 106 -11.20 -0.87 1.23
C GLN A 106 -10.85 0.58 0.94
N PRO A 107 -11.51 1.24 -0.04
CA PRO A 107 -11.26 2.65 -0.32
C PRO A 107 -11.75 3.51 0.83
N GLN A 108 -11.03 4.59 1.10
CA GLN A 108 -11.50 5.63 2.01
C GLN A 108 -12.24 6.71 1.21
N PRO A 109 -13.45 7.13 1.62
CA PRO A 109 -14.29 8.05 0.84
C PRO A 109 -13.65 9.42 0.56
N ASN A 110 -12.90 9.97 1.51
CA ASN A 110 -12.33 11.31 1.41
C ASN A 110 -10.79 11.34 1.34
N THR A 111 -10.15 10.18 1.41
CA THR A 111 -8.69 10.05 1.31
C THR A 111 -8.40 9.11 0.15
N PRO A 112 -7.57 9.51 -0.84
CA PRO A 112 -7.24 8.60 -1.92
C PRO A 112 -6.48 7.39 -1.42
N GLY A 113 -6.95 6.22 -1.84
CA GLY A 113 -6.29 4.95 -1.58
C GLY A 113 -6.94 4.08 -0.52
N SER A 114 -6.40 2.90 -0.41
CA SER A 114 -6.75 1.85 0.54
C SER A 114 -5.56 1.57 1.46
N PRO A 115 -5.72 0.77 2.54
CA PRO A 115 -4.61 0.33 3.36
C PRO A 115 -3.45 -0.26 2.57
N ALA A 116 -3.72 -1.08 1.56
CA ALA A 116 -2.69 -1.69 0.71
C ALA A 116 -1.97 -0.64 -0.15
N GLU A 117 -2.70 0.27 -0.82
CA GLU A 117 -2.11 1.35 -1.62
C GLU A 117 -1.24 2.27 -0.77
N PHE A 118 -1.66 2.56 0.47
CA PHE A 118 -0.89 3.38 1.39
C PHE A 118 0.47 2.74 1.72
N VAL A 119 0.49 1.45 2.11
CA VAL A 119 1.75 0.78 2.49
C VAL A 119 2.62 0.40 1.30
N MET A 120 2.05 0.31 0.09
CA MET A 120 2.83 0.07 -1.14
C MET A 120 3.74 1.24 -1.50
N LYS A 121 3.40 2.47 -1.11
CA LYS A 121 4.20 3.70 -1.30
C LYS A 121 5.27 3.90 -0.24
N ALA A 122 5.32 3.03 0.78
CA ALA A 122 6.29 3.12 1.85
C ALA A 122 7.70 2.67 1.41
N ASP A 123 8.69 3.11 2.16
CA ASP A 123 10.12 2.73 1.98
C ASP A 123 10.45 1.33 2.54
N LYS A 124 9.51 0.69 3.24
CA LYS A 124 9.67 -0.65 3.84
C LYS A 124 8.56 -1.59 3.38
N GLY A 125 8.94 -2.76 2.90
CA GLY A 125 8.01 -3.78 2.42
C GLY A 125 7.33 -4.62 3.51
N ILE A 126 7.66 -4.41 4.80
CA ILE A 126 7.19 -5.26 5.91
C ILE A 126 5.69 -5.16 6.17
N TRP A 127 5.05 -4.00 5.92
CA TRP A 127 3.61 -3.83 6.14
C TRP A 127 2.79 -4.51 5.04
N ILE A 128 3.20 -4.36 3.76
CA ILE A 128 2.54 -5.11 2.68
C ILE A 128 2.79 -6.60 2.82
N GLN A 129 3.97 -7.02 3.30
CA GLN A 129 4.24 -8.41 3.63
C GLN A 129 3.24 -8.96 4.65
N ALA A 130 2.99 -8.23 5.75
CA ALA A 130 2.01 -8.64 6.76
C ALA A 130 0.60 -8.82 6.19
N MET A 131 0.19 -7.98 5.23
CA MET A 131 -1.09 -8.12 4.54
C MET A 131 -1.12 -9.35 3.62
N LEU A 132 -0.04 -9.62 2.88
CA LEU A 132 0.10 -10.82 2.03
C LEU A 132 0.07 -12.10 2.89
N GLU A 133 0.75 -12.12 4.03
CA GLU A 133 0.68 -13.21 5.02
C GLU A 133 -0.73 -13.39 5.59
N GLY A 134 -1.52 -12.30 5.63
CA GLY A 134 -2.93 -12.29 6.02
C GLY A 134 -3.88 -12.83 4.94
N GLY A 135 -3.42 -12.97 3.70
CA GLY A 135 -4.22 -13.49 2.59
C GLY A 135 -4.55 -12.48 1.50
N LEU A 136 -3.96 -11.27 1.52
CA LEU A 136 -4.04 -10.37 0.37
C LEU A 136 -3.36 -11.01 -0.84
N SER A 137 -4.04 -11.01 -1.98
CA SER A 137 -3.41 -11.48 -3.21
C SER A 137 -2.32 -10.51 -3.68
N PRO A 138 -1.13 -10.98 -4.08
CA PRO A 138 -0.10 -10.10 -4.65
C PRO A 138 -0.51 -9.52 -6.02
N ASN A 139 -1.54 -10.08 -6.65
CA ASN A 139 -2.15 -9.60 -7.89
C ASN A 139 -3.49 -8.88 -7.65
N ALA A 140 -3.76 -8.46 -6.41
CA ALA A 140 -4.96 -7.73 -6.08
C ALA A 140 -5.06 -6.42 -6.87
N ARG A 141 -6.31 -5.97 -7.08
CA ARG A 141 -6.59 -4.72 -7.78
C ARG A 141 -7.34 -3.79 -6.83
N ASP A 142 -7.02 -2.51 -6.89
CA ASP A 142 -7.80 -1.50 -6.17
C ASP A 142 -9.27 -1.51 -6.62
N LYS A 143 -10.16 -1.08 -5.71
CA LYS A 143 -11.61 -1.13 -5.94
C LYS A 143 -12.17 0.10 -6.65
N VAL A 144 -11.36 1.14 -6.87
CA VAL A 144 -11.78 2.39 -7.48
C VAL A 144 -11.45 2.40 -8.97
N HIS A 145 -10.21 2.07 -9.32
CA HIS A 145 -9.70 2.15 -10.70
C HIS A 145 -9.44 0.77 -11.31
N ASN A 146 -9.60 -0.31 -10.53
CA ASN A 146 -9.26 -1.68 -10.92
C ASN A 146 -7.79 -1.83 -11.37
N GLN A 147 -6.90 -1.00 -10.80
CA GLN A 147 -5.47 -1.03 -11.07
C GLN A 147 -4.79 -2.07 -10.17
N PRO A 148 -3.89 -2.94 -10.69
CA PRO A 148 -3.14 -3.86 -9.85
C PRO A 148 -2.26 -3.11 -8.83
N ILE A 149 -2.24 -3.56 -7.58
CA ILE A 149 -1.51 -2.89 -6.49
C ILE A 149 0.00 -2.78 -6.72
N ILE A 150 0.57 -3.63 -7.57
CA ILE A 150 1.99 -3.55 -7.95
C ILE A 150 2.36 -2.19 -8.56
N PHE A 151 1.40 -1.50 -9.19
CA PHE A 151 1.63 -0.18 -9.79
C PHE A 151 1.88 0.91 -8.74
N GLU A 152 1.38 0.74 -7.52
CA GLU A 152 1.62 1.68 -6.42
C GLU A 152 3.08 1.67 -5.91
N SER A 153 3.85 0.61 -6.24
CA SER A 153 5.27 0.54 -5.87
C SER A 153 6.14 1.58 -6.56
N PHE A 154 5.67 2.16 -7.66
CA PHE A 154 6.44 3.19 -8.39
C PHE A 154 6.40 4.56 -7.71
N ASP A 155 5.50 4.75 -6.75
CA ASP A 155 5.46 5.94 -5.87
C ASP A 155 6.33 5.77 -4.60
N ALA A 156 6.92 4.59 -4.38
CA ALA A 156 7.81 4.33 -3.25
C ALA A 156 9.22 4.88 -3.51
N ALA A 157 9.92 5.24 -2.44
CA ALA A 157 11.28 5.76 -2.52
C ALA A 157 12.33 4.71 -2.96
N ASN A 158 11.98 3.41 -2.94
CA ASN A 158 12.87 2.30 -3.27
C ASN A 158 12.06 1.10 -3.78
N THR A 159 12.75 -0.02 -4.05
CA THR A 159 12.15 -1.23 -4.64
C THR A 159 11.69 -2.28 -3.62
N GLU A 160 11.63 -1.98 -2.32
CA GLU A 160 11.33 -3.01 -1.32
C GLU A 160 9.93 -3.59 -1.46
N THR A 161 8.91 -2.74 -1.60
CA THR A 161 7.52 -3.18 -1.77
C THR A 161 7.34 -4.01 -3.03
N LEU A 162 7.95 -3.62 -4.15
CA LEU A 162 7.96 -4.38 -5.39
C LEU A 162 8.60 -5.77 -5.20
N LYS A 163 9.77 -5.84 -4.56
CA LYS A 163 10.47 -7.11 -4.29
C LYS A 163 9.65 -8.04 -3.41
N ILE A 164 8.96 -7.52 -2.41
CA ILE A 164 8.07 -8.31 -1.56
C ILE A 164 6.90 -8.88 -2.38
N LEU A 165 6.22 -8.08 -3.20
CA LEU A 165 5.16 -8.59 -4.06
C LEU A 165 5.65 -9.71 -4.99
N ILE A 166 6.82 -9.54 -5.60
CA ILE A 166 7.44 -10.55 -6.47
C ILE A 166 7.78 -11.83 -5.68
N ALA A 167 8.30 -11.72 -4.46
CA ALA A 167 8.58 -12.86 -3.60
C ALA A 167 7.31 -13.66 -3.27
N TYR A 168 6.15 -12.97 -3.17
CA TYR A 168 4.83 -13.57 -3.01
C TYR A 168 4.14 -13.93 -4.33
N LYS A 169 4.89 -13.97 -5.45
CA LYS A 169 4.44 -14.42 -6.77
C LYS A 169 3.50 -13.45 -7.49
N ALA A 170 3.72 -12.16 -7.32
CA ALA A 170 3.08 -11.18 -8.18
C ALA A 170 3.44 -11.42 -9.65
N ASP A 171 2.46 -11.29 -10.53
CA ASP A 171 2.69 -11.32 -11.98
C ASP A 171 3.31 -10.00 -12.45
N VAL A 172 4.60 -10.02 -12.76
CA VAL A 172 5.33 -8.84 -13.25
C VAL A 172 4.90 -8.41 -14.67
N ASN A 173 4.05 -9.20 -15.34
CA ASN A 173 3.48 -8.88 -16.65
C ASN A 173 1.98 -8.53 -16.58
N ILE A 174 1.43 -8.41 -15.37
CA ILE A 174 0.03 -8.05 -15.17
C ILE A 174 -0.31 -6.73 -15.88
N LYS A 175 -1.48 -6.69 -16.53
CA LYS A 175 -1.92 -5.49 -17.25
C LYS A 175 -2.72 -4.56 -16.33
N GLY A 176 -2.32 -3.29 -16.31
CA GLY A 176 -3.04 -2.19 -15.68
C GLY A 176 -3.85 -1.36 -16.67
N ALA A 177 -4.09 -0.11 -16.35
CA ALA A 177 -4.75 0.85 -17.24
C ALA A 177 -4.04 0.94 -18.59
N MET A 178 -4.81 1.11 -19.66
CA MET A 178 -4.32 1.15 -21.05
C MET A 178 -3.51 -0.11 -21.45
N ASN A 179 -3.80 -1.25 -20.83
CA ASN A 179 -3.04 -2.51 -21.01
C ASN A 179 -1.52 -2.36 -20.80
N ARG A 180 -1.08 -1.36 -20.06
CA ARG A 180 0.33 -1.18 -19.70
C ARG A 180 0.81 -2.25 -18.73
N THR A 181 2.04 -2.72 -18.94
CA THR A 181 2.73 -3.60 -17.97
C THR A 181 3.41 -2.75 -16.88
N PRO A 182 3.76 -3.35 -15.71
CA PRO A 182 4.61 -2.69 -14.73
C PRO A 182 5.90 -2.13 -15.33
N LEU A 183 6.51 -2.84 -16.28
CA LEU A 183 7.75 -2.42 -16.95
C LEU A 183 7.58 -1.13 -17.77
N ILE A 184 6.48 -1.01 -18.55
CA ILE A 184 6.15 0.22 -19.27
C ILE A 184 5.87 1.35 -18.28
N ASN A 185 5.15 1.07 -17.19
CA ASN A 185 4.82 2.08 -16.18
C ASN A 185 6.07 2.57 -15.43
N ALA A 186 7.01 1.67 -15.11
CA ALA A 186 8.28 2.04 -14.49
C ALA A 186 9.11 3.00 -15.38
N LEU A 187 9.04 2.82 -16.71
CA LEU A 187 9.69 3.73 -17.66
C LEU A 187 9.04 5.11 -17.62
N TYR A 188 7.70 5.20 -17.68
CA TYR A 188 6.98 6.48 -17.63
C TYR A 188 7.19 7.23 -16.31
N ASN A 189 7.39 6.52 -15.21
CA ASN A 189 7.67 7.11 -13.90
C ASN A 189 9.18 7.35 -13.64
N SER A 190 10.03 7.07 -14.62
CA SER A 190 11.49 7.24 -14.48
C SER A 190 12.09 6.50 -13.29
N CYS A 191 11.69 5.23 -13.11
CA CYS A 191 12.09 4.37 -11.99
C CYS A 191 13.10 3.30 -12.45
N PRO A 192 14.39 3.64 -12.67
CA PRO A 192 15.38 2.71 -13.24
C PRO A 192 15.61 1.47 -12.38
N GLU A 193 15.66 1.60 -11.04
CA GLU A 193 15.84 0.46 -10.14
C GLU A 193 14.65 -0.52 -10.20
N HIS A 194 13.43 -0.03 -10.41
CA HIS A 194 12.26 -0.87 -10.60
C HIS A 194 12.32 -1.60 -11.95
N ILE A 195 12.81 -0.93 -13.02
CA ILE A 195 13.03 -1.55 -14.33
C ILE A 195 14.00 -2.74 -14.20
N GLU A 196 15.12 -2.55 -13.51
CA GLU A 196 16.11 -3.60 -13.28
C GLU A 196 15.50 -4.79 -12.53
N VAL A 197 14.76 -4.53 -11.45
CA VAL A 197 14.09 -5.58 -10.68
C VAL A 197 13.06 -6.33 -11.53
N LEU A 198 12.24 -5.63 -12.29
CA LEU A 198 11.20 -6.24 -13.13
C LEU A 198 11.82 -7.12 -14.24
N LEU A 199 12.85 -6.64 -14.94
CA LEU A 199 13.55 -7.40 -15.97
C LEU A 199 14.23 -8.65 -15.40
N ALA A 200 14.89 -8.53 -14.24
CA ALA A 200 15.53 -9.65 -13.55
C ALA A 200 14.53 -10.76 -13.15
N HIS A 201 13.24 -10.42 -13.03
CA HIS A 201 12.17 -11.36 -12.65
C HIS A 201 11.23 -11.72 -13.80
N GLY A 202 11.65 -11.51 -15.06
CA GLY A 202 10.95 -12.01 -16.24
C GLY A 202 9.86 -11.11 -16.79
N ALA A 203 9.93 -9.79 -16.52
CA ALA A 203 9.07 -8.84 -17.21
C ALA A 203 9.37 -8.87 -18.71
N ASN A 204 8.31 -8.95 -19.52
CA ASN A 204 8.43 -9.05 -20.98
C ASN A 204 8.60 -7.65 -21.62
N PRO A 205 9.79 -7.31 -22.17
CA PRO A 205 10.03 -5.99 -22.74
C PRO A 205 9.31 -5.77 -24.09
N LEU A 206 8.75 -6.84 -24.69
CA LEU A 206 8.01 -6.80 -25.94
C LEU A 206 6.49 -6.75 -25.75
N ALA A 207 6.01 -6.86 -24.50
CA ALA A 207 4.58 -6.78 -24.21
C ALA A 207 4.04 -5.38 -24.55
N LYS A 208 2.98 -5.35 -25.38
CA LYS A 208 2.41 -4.11 -25.90
C LYS A 208 1.26 -3.61 -25.05
N ASP A 209 1.11 -2.28 -25.01
CA ASP A 209 -0.04 -1.58 -24.49
C ASP A 209 -1.12 -1.31 -25.56
N ASP A 210 -2.15 -0.53 -25.24
CA ASP A 210 -3.24 -0.18 -26.17
C ASP A 210 -2.78 0.76 -27.31
N PHE A 211 -1.64 1.41 -27.17
CA PHE A 211 -1.03 2.27 -28.20
C PHE A 211 -0.09 1.48 -29.12
N ASN A 212 -0.02 0.14 -28.97
CA ASN A 212 0.92 -0.75 -29.65
C ASN A 212 2.38 -0.49 -29.29
N ASP A 213 2.64 0.21 -28.15
CA ASP A 213 3.96 0.47 -27.63
C ASP A 213 4.40 -0.64 -26.66
N SER A 214 5.69 -0.97 -26.73
CA SER A 214 6.35 -1.87 -25.77
C SER A 214 7.48 -1.11 -25.06
N PHE A 215 7.96 -1.65 -23.95
CA PHE A 215 9.14 -1.07 -23.28
C PHE A 215 10.30 -0.89 -24.26
N LEU A 216 10.58 -1.90 -25.09
CA LEU A 216 11.69 -1.85 -26.03
C LEU A 216 11.47 -0.80 -27.14
N SER A 217 10.24 -0.66 -27.70
CA SER A 217 9.96 0.35 -28.72
C SER A 217 10.10 1.78 -28.16
N LEU A 218 9.65 2.01 -26.91
CA LEU A 218 9.76 3.30 -26.25
C LEU A 218 11.22 3.70 -25.99
N ILE A 219 12.04 2.79 -25.47
CA ILE A 219 13.47 3.04 -25.25
C ILE A 219 14.19 3.31 -26.56
N SER A 220 13.93 2.53 -27.62
CA SER A 220 14.54 2.76 -28.94
C SER A 220 14.20 4.16 -29.48
N ALA A 221 12.94 4.59 -29.33
CA ALA A 221 12.52 5.92 -29.78
C ALA A 221 13.20 7.06 -28.99
N GLU A 222 13.50 6.87 -27.71
CA GLU A 222 14.22 7.89 -26.91
C GLU A 222 15.71 7.97 -27.32
N ILE A 223 16.36 6.85 -27.59
CA ILE A 223 17.74 6.80 -28.07
C ILE A 223 17.85 7.53 -29.43
N ASP A 224 16.96 7.22 -30.37
CA ASP A 224 16.93 7.85 -31.70
C ASP A 224 16.72 9.37 -31.66
N LYS A 225 15.95 9.87 -30.68
CA LYS A 225 15.79 11.31 -30.44
C LYS A 225 17.08 11.94 -29.88
N GLY A 226 17.73 11.26 -28.92
CA GLY A 226 18.98 11.72 -28.34
C GLY A 226 20.11 11.86 -29.37
N ASP A 227 20.25 10.90 -30.28
CA ASP A 227 21.24 10.96 -31.35
C ASP A 227 21.01 12.13 -32.31
N LYS A 228 19.76 12.43 -32.64
CA LYS A 228 19.40 13.57 -33.52
C LYS A 228 19.59 14.94 -32.85
N SER A 229 19.57 15.03 -31.54
CA SER A 229 19.80 16.28 -30.82
C SER A 229 21.27 16.63 -30.68
N ASN A 230 22.19 15.68 -30.91
CA ASN A 230 23.64 15.84 -30.83
C ASN A 230 24.32 15.96 -32.19
N ALA A 231 23.57 15.97 -33.29
CA ALA A 231 24.04 16.16 -34.67
C ALA A 231 23.68 17.55 -35.20
#